data_ef3428280c78bac475d8b5d47491840d
#
_entry.id   ef3428280c78bac475d8b5d47491840d
#
_cell.length_a   1.000
_cell.length_b   1.000
_cell.length_c   1.000
_cell.angle_alpha   90.00
_cell.angle_beta   90.00
_cell.angle_gamma   90.00
#
_symmetry.space_group_name_H-M   'P 1'
#
loop_
_entity.id
_entity.type
_entity.pdbx_description
1 polymer ?
#
loop_
_entity_poly.entity_id
_entity_poly.type
_entity_poly.pdbx_seq_one_letter_code
_entity_poly.pdbx_strand_id
1 'polypeptide(L)'
;TNYKASWTGAVTGEKDCGTVTSCQVTGLKNGKTYSFTVAARNDVGWSKPSTAVEATPDKVPSAPTDVTVTGGNKTAKVTWKAPSGDFSAVDNYSVTVTGAGAPQTKETGNTATELSFTFNNNDISDGTAITATVKAHNKINWSAESAASPSEKIWGDPDAPNIALSNDDTTVTAKVTLGNNRNAGCRRISLGGDVKDT
;
A
#
# COMPACT_ATOMS: atom_id res chain seq x y z
N THR A 1 -6.53 -40.90 33.86
CA THR A 1 -7.37 -39.72 33.51
C THR A 1 -7.12 -39.36 32.07
N ASN A 2 -8.18 -39.09 31.30
CA ASN A 2 -8.12 -38.64 29.93
C ASN A 2 -8.81 -37.27 29.81
N TYR A 3 -8.43 -36.46 28.84
CA TYR A 3 -9.03 -35.15 28.60
C TYR A 3 -9.53 -35.02 27.18
N LYS A 4 -10.64 -34.29 26.99
CA LYS A 4 -11.23 -34.01 25.70
C LYS A 4 -11.50 -32.49 25.63
N ALA A 5 -10.99 -31.85 24.60
CA ALA A 5 -11.32 -30.47 24.24
C ALA A 5 -12.47 -30.49 23.23
N SER A 6 -13.44 -29.61 23.43
CA SER A 6 -14.56 -29.39 22.48
C SER A 6 -14.66 -27.90 22.16
N TRP A 7 -15.01 -27.56 20.93
CA TRP A 7 -15.17 -26.18 20.50
C TRP A 7 -16.37 -25.98 19.59
N THR A 8 -16.92 -24.77 19.66
CA THR A 8 -18.00 -24.29 18.79
C THR A 8 -17.62 -22.94 18.19
N GLY A 9 -18.14 -22.61 17.01
CA GLY A 9 -17.86 -21.39 16.28
C GLY A 9 -18.02 -21.59 14.78
N ALA A 10 -17.16 -20.99 13.96
CA ALA A 10 -17.19 -21.18 12.50
C ALA A 10 -16.97 -22.64 12.07
N VAL A 11 -16.35 -23.43 12.91
CA VAL A 11 -16.24 -24.90 12.82
C VAL A 11 -16.46 -25.43 14.23
N THR A 12 -17.28 -26.50 14.35
CA THR A 12 -17.50 -27.23 15.61
C THR A 12 -16.71 -28.53 15.56
N GLY A 13 -16.14 -28.92 16.69
CA GLY A 13 -15.40 -30.16 16.77
C GLY A 13 -15.01 -30.56 18.18
N GLU A 14 -14.38 -31.70 18.29
CA GLU A 14 -13.78 -32.21 19.52
C GLU A 14 -12.44 -32.89 19.22
N LYS A 15 -11.58 -32.94 20.21
CA LYS A 15 -10.28 -33.60 20.17
C LYS A 15 -10.00 -34.32 21.48
N ASP A 16 -9.65 -35.60 21.38
CA ASP A 16 -9.08 -36.34 22.47
C ASP A 16 -7.63 -35.87 22.70
N CYS A 17 -7.35 -35.38 23.90
CA CYS A 17 -6.03 -34.89 24.28
C CYS A 17 -5.22 -35.95 25.05
N GLY A 18 -5.78 -37.15 25.23
CA GLY A 18 -5.13 -38.18 26.04
C GLY A 18 -4.96 -37.77 27.50
N THR A 19 -3.84 -38.15 28.08
CA THR A 19 -3.53 -37.85 29.49
C THR A 19 -2.80 -36.54 29.72
N VAL A 20 -2.54 -35.76 28.63
CA VAL A 20 -1.78 -34.50 28.72
C VAL A 20 -2.70 -33.33 29.08
N THR A 21 -2.19 -32.38 29.84
CA THR A 21 -2.92 -31.18 30.27
C THR A 21 -2.84 -30.02 29.28
N SER A 22 -2.17 -30.22 28.14
CA SER A 22 -2.06 -29.26 27.04
C SER A 22 -2.20 -29.99 25.71
N CYS A 23 -3.12 -29.56 24.85
CA CYS A 23 -3.24 -30.09 23.50
C CYS A 23 -3.59 -29.00 22.48
N GLN A 24 -3.01 -29.11 21.29
CA GLN A 24 -3.22 -28.14 20.22
C GLN A 24 -4.45 -28.53 19.40
N VAL A 25 -5.37 -27.59 19.21
CA VAL A 25 -6.48 -27.70 18.25
C VAL A 25 -6.05 -27.07 16.92
N THR A 26 -6.25 -27.79 15.81
CA THR A 26 -5.89 -27.36 14.46
C THR A 26 -7.11 -27.32 13.54
N GLY A 27 -6.97 -26.70 12.35
CA GLY A 27 -8.05 -26.61 11.37
C GLY A 27 -9.10 -25.54 11.68
N LEU A 28 -8.81 -24.65 12.60
CA LEU A 28 -9.64 -23.48 12.90
C LEU A 28 -9.43 -22.39 11.82
N LYS A 29 -10.49 -21.60 11.57
CA LYS A 29 -10.43 -20.46 10.66
C LYS A 29 -9.93 -19.23 11.41
N ASN A 30 -8.94 -18.53 10.86
CA ASN A 30 -8.42 -17.31 11.43
C ASN A 30 -9.45 -16.19 11.39
N GLY A 31 -9.35 -15.23 12.33
CA GLY A 31 -10.27 -14.10 12.44
C GLY A 31 -11.67 -14.48 12.94
N LYS A 32 -11.90 -15.74 13.33
CA LYS A 32 -13.19 -16.24 13.86
C LYS A 32 -13.04 -16.60 15.33
N THR A 33 -14.01 -16.19 16.14
CA THR A 33 -14.07 -16.53 17.57
C THR A 33 -14.64 -17.93 17.76
N TYR A 34 -14.01 -18.67 18.64
CA TYR A 34 -14.41 -20.02 19.07
C TYR A 34 -14.57 -20.05 20.58
N SER A 35 -15.54 -20.82 21.04
CA SER A 35 -15.78 -21.11 22.45
C SER A 35 -15.30 -22.53 22.77
N PHE A 36 -14.39 -22.66 23.70
CA PHE A 36 -13.73 -23.91 24.08
C PHE A 36 -14.17 -24.39 25.47
N THR A 37 -14.38 -25.68 25.59
CA THR A 37 -14.60 -26.38 26.89
C THR A 37 -13.72 -27.61 26.96
N VAL A 38 -13.42 -28.06 28.19
CA VAL A 38 -12.68 -29.30 28.44
C VAL A 38 -13.46 -30.18 29.39
N ALA A 39 -13.47 -31.47 29.10
CA ALA A 39 -13.98 -32.51 30.01
C ALA A 39 -12.86 -33.49 30.37
N ALA A 40 -12.90 -34.00 31.59
CA ALA A 40 -11.99 -35.05 32.10
C ALA A 40 -12.72 -36.39 32.22
N ARG A 41 -12.00 -37.47 32.04
CA ARG A 41 -12.51 -38.84 32.19
C ARG A 41 -11.73 -39.63 33.23
N ASN A 42 -12.43 -40.38 34.03
CA ASN A 42 -11.90 -41.46 34.88
C ASN A 42 -12.61 -42.79 34.57
N ASP A 43 -12.41 -43.79 35.40
CA ASP A 43 -13.00 -45.11 35.20
C ASP A 43 -14.55 -45.17 35.32
N VAL A 44 -15.14 -44.12 35.93
CA VAL A 44 -16.59 -43.98 36.06
C VAL A 44 -17.21 -43.32 34.82
N GLY A 45 -16.52 -42.41 34.16
CA GLY A 45 -17.02 -41.71 32.97
C GLY A 45 -16.46 -40.31 32.75
N TRP A 46 -17.10 -39.55 31.86
CA TRP A 46 -16.76 -38.17 31.58
C TRP A 46 -17.36 -37.18 32.59
N SER A 47 -16.61 -36.21 33.00
CA SER A 47 -17.11 -35.06 33.77
C SER A 47 -18.09 -34.19 32.95
N LYS A 48 -18.79 -33.29 33.62
CA LYS A 48 -19.39 -32.13 32.95
C LYS A 48 -18.28 -31.29 32.29
N PRO A 49 -18.57 -30.62 31.14
CA PRO A 49 -17.64 -29.65 30.56
C PRO A 49 -17.28 -28.52 31.54
N SER A 50 -16.08 -27.97 31.40
CA SER A 50 -15.67 -26.75 32.07
C SER A 50 -16.54 -25.57 31.65
N THR A 51 -16.40 -24.44 32.37
CA THR A 51 -16.83 -23.15 31.83
C THR A 51 -16.14 -22.89 30.48
N ALA A 52 -16.89 -22.26 29.55
CA ALA A 52 -16.35 -21.94 28.24
C ALA A 52 -15.34 -20.81 28.28
N VAL A 53 -14.30 -20.90 27.45
CA VAL A 53 -13.31 -19.84 27.24
C VAL A 53 -13.25 -19.52 25.75
N GLU A 54 -13.25 -18.25 25.40
CA GLU A 54 -13.19 -17.81 24.02
C GLU A 54 -11.76 -17.57 23.55
N ALA A 55 -11.48 -17.92 22.30
CA ALA A 55 -10.24 -17.58 21.61
C ALA A 55 -10.48 -17.36 20.12
N THR A 56 -9.68 -16.47 19.52
CA THR A 56 -9.74 -16.13 18.11
C THR A 56 -8.37 -16.35 17.48
N PRO A 57 -8.11 -17.48 16.83
CA PRO A 57 -6.89 -17.68 16.07
C PRO A 57 -6.84 -16.66 14.91
N ASP A 58 -5.66 -16.14 14.62
CA ASP A 58 -5.50 -15.15 13.55
C ASP A 58 -4.06 -15.13 13.01
N LYS A 59 -3.87 -14.45 11.87
CA LYS A 59 -2.58 -14.21 11.26
C LYS A 59 -2.57 -12.85 10.53
N VAL A 60 -1.40 -12.36 10.15
CA VAL A 60 -1.26 -11.18 9.29
C VAL A 60 -1.89 -11.41 7.91
N PRO A 61 -2.36 -10.35 7.22
CA PRO A 61 -2.87 -10.46 5.86
C PRO A 61 -1.81 -10.98 4.88
N SER A 62 -2.24 -11.50 3.75
CA SER A 62 -1.34 -11.63 2.60
C SER A 62 -1.02 -10.25 2.04
N ALA A 63 0.07 -10.14 1.26
CA ALA A 63 0.42 -8.89 0.58
C ALA A 63 -0.68 -8.49 -0.41
N PRO A 64 -0.97 -7.18 -0.58
CA PRO A 64 -1.80 -6.67 -1.65
C PRO A 64 -1.27 -7.08 -3.04
N THR A 65 -2.16 -7.13 -4.02
CA THR A 65 -1.82 -7.48 -5.41
C THR A 65 -2.25 -6.39 -6.39
N ASP A 66 -1.88 -6.54 -7.65
CA ASP A 66 -2.29 -5.65 -8.75
C ASP A 66 -1.99 -4.18 -8.46
N VAL A 67 -0.81 -3.92 -7.86
CA VAL A 67 -0.37 -2.55 -7.58
C VAL A 67 -0.06 -1.85 -8.88
N THR A 68 -0.71 -0.71 -9.10
CA THR A 68 -0.50 0.15 -10.27
C THR A 68 -0.26 1.59 -9.84
N VAL A 69 0.47 2.33 -10.65
CA VAL A 69 0.70 3.76 -10.47
C VAL A 69 0.19 4.48 -11.73
N THR A 70 -0.50 5.59 -11.54
CA THR A 70 -0.83 6.53 -12.62
C THR A 70 -0.09 7.84 -12.33
N GLY A 71 0.81 8.21 -13.24
CA GLY A 71 1.61 9.42 -13.14
C GLY A 71 0.86 10.65 -13.66
N GLY A 72 1.19 11.83 -13.10
CA GLY A 72 0.66 13.12 -13.51
C GLY A 72 1.69 14.24 -13.31
N ASN A 73 1.25 15.49 -13.41
CA ASN A 73 2.09 16.63 -13.09
C ASN A 73 2.32 16.72 -11.59
N LYS A 74 3.54 16.44 -11.13
CA LYS A 74 3.97 16.39 -9.72
C LYS A 74 3.08 15.50 -8.84
N THR A 75 2.39 14.53 -9.43
CA THR A 75 1.46 13.67 -8.72
C THR A 75 1.59 12.23 -9.16
N ALA A 76 1.28 11.31 -8.26
CA ALA A 76 1.06 9.92 -8.58
C ALA A 76 -0.15 9.39 -7.80
N LYS A 77 -1.00 8.64 -8.46
CA LYS A 77 -2.08 7.88 -7.84
C LYS A 77 -1.70 6.41 -7.85
N VAL A 78 -1.63 5.80 -6.69
CA VAL A 78 -1.38 4.37 -6.52
C VAL A 78 -2.69 3.68 -6.23
N THR A 79 -2.97 2.57 -6.93
CA THR A 79 -4.13 1.70 -6.68
C THR A 79 -3.68 0.26 -6.53
N TRP A 80 -4.44 -0.55 -5.81
CA TRP A 80 -4.13 -1.96 -5.55
C TRP A 80 -5.39 -2.76 -5.29
N LYS A 81 -5.24 -4.08 -5.32
CA LYS A 81 -6.27 -5.01 -4.91
C LYS A 81 -6.03 -5.44 -3.47
N ALA A 82 -7.07 -5.34 -2.66
CA ALA A 82 -7.04 -5.79 -1.27
C ALA A 82 -6.73 -7.30 -1.18
N PRO A 83 -5.93 -7.73 -0.21
CA PRO A 83 -5.70 -9.14 0.03
C PRO A 83 -6.99 -9.84 0.46
N SER A 84 -7.12 -11.10 0.06
CA SER A 84 -8.21 -11.98 0.49
C SER A 84 -7.65 -13.24 1.10
N GLY A 85 -8.35 -13.84 2.04
CA GLY A 85 -7.92 -15.07 2.68
C GLY A 85 -8.51 -15.27 4.08
N ASP A 86 -7.94 -16.22 4.78
CA ASP A 86 -8.34 -16.62 6.12
C ASP A 86 -7.53 -15.86 7.17
N PHE A 87 -7.91 -14.60 7.42
CA PHE A 87 -7.37 -13.68 8.44
C PHE A 87 -8.44 -12.66 8.82
N SER A 88 -8.23 -11.91 9.92
CA SER A 88 -9.13 -10.82 10.29
C SER A 88 -9.11 -9.69 9.27
N ALA A 89 -10.18 -8.88 9.26
CA ALA A 89 -10.33 -7.77 8.32
C ALA A 89 -9.10 -6.85 8.31
N VAL A 90 -8.71 -6.43 7.11
CA VAL A 90 -7.72 -5.38 6.91
C VAL A 90 -8.33 -4.06 7.39
N ASP A 91 -7.55 -3.26 8.11
CA ASP A 91 -7.96 -1.98 8.69
C ASP A 91 -7.16 -0.79 8.14
N ASN A 92 -5.97 -1.04 7.55
CA ASN A 92 -5.09 0.02 7.04
C ASN A 92 -4.17 -0.50 5.93
N TYR A 93 -3.63 0.43 5.13
CA TYR A 93 -2.57 0.17 4.15
C TYR A 93 -1.43 1.17 4.31
N SER A 94 -0.20 0.69 4.08
CA SER A 94 1.00 1.52 3.96
C SER A 94 1.53 1.43 2.54
N VAL A 95 1.65 2.57 1.88
CA VAL A 95 2.08 2.70 0.48
C VAL A 95 3.41 3.44 0.43
N THR A 96 4.39 2.84 -0.24
CA THR A 96 5.70 3.46 -0.46
C THR A 96 5.91 3.69 -1.95
N VAL A 97 6.23 4.93 -2.34
CA VAL A 97 6.62 5.31 -3.70
C VAL A 97 8.10 5.62 -3.72
N THR A 98 8.79 5.10 -4.73
CA THR A 98 10.24 5.29 -4.95
C THR A 98 10.51 5.79 -6.36
N GLY A 99 11.67 6.45 -6.57
CA GLY A 99 12.13 6.92 -7.87
C GLY A 99 12.14 8.45 -8.03
N ALA A 100 11.40 9.20 -7.20
CA ALA A 100 11.39 10.66 -7.21
C ALA A 100 11.96 11.18 -5.88
N GLY A 101 13.25 11.44 -5.82
CA GLY A 101 13.95 11.82 -4.59
C GLY A 101 14.00 10.68 -3.57
N ALA A 102 13.89 11.02 -2.28
CA ALA A 102 13.81 10.03 -1.21
C ALA A 102 12.47 9.26 -1.27
N PRO A 103 12.45 7.97 -0.89
CA PRO A 103 11.21 7.21 -0.81
C PRO A 103 10.16 7.92 0.05
N GLN A 104 8.93 8.01 -0.45
CA GLN A 104 7.80 8.55 0.31
C GLN A 104 6.89 7.41 0.75
N THR A 105 6.62 7.32 2.05
CA THR A 105 5.67 6.35 2.61
C THR A 105 4.52 7.08 3.27
N LYS A 106 3.30 6.64 2.97
CA LYS A 106 2.06 7.15 3.57
C LYS A 106 1.13 6.00 3.92
N GLU A 107 0.32 6.19 4.95
CA GLU A 107 -0.74 5.27 5.32
C GLU A 107 -2.10 5.81 4.89
N THR A 108 -3.03 4.90 4.56
CA THR A 108 -4.41 5.30 4.21
C THR A 108 -5.22 5.71 5.43
N GLY A 109 -4.91 5.16 6.61
CA GLY A 109 -5.70 5.32 7.84
C GLY A 109 -7.10 4.70 7.76
N ASN A 110 -7.38 3.91 6.73
CA ASN A 110 -8.66 3.26 6.47
C ASN A 110 -8.48 2.11 5.45
N THR A 111 -9.60 1.57 4.96
CA THR A 111 -9.62 0.44 4.01
C THR A 111 -9.66 0.85 2.53
N ALA A 112 -9.43 2.12 2.20
CA ALA A 112 -9.33 2.55 0.81
C ALA A 112 -8.17 1.85 0.09
N THR A 113 -8.39 1.49 -1.16
CA THR A 113 -7.42 0.78 -2.01
C THR A 113 -6.79 1.71 -3.04
N GLU A 114 -6.71 2.98 -2.71
CA GLU A 114 -6.02 4.02 -3.49
C GLU A 114 -5.42 5.09 -2.59
N LEU A 115 -4.31 5.69 -3.01
CA LEU A 115 -3.65 6.80 -2.33
C LEU A 115 -2.92 7.69 -3.32
N SER A 116 -2.95 9.01 -3.08
CA SER A 116 -2.27 9.97 -3.92
C SER A 116 -1.04 10.55 -3.25
N PHE A 117 -0.01 10.79 -4.07
CA PHE A 117 1.26 11.39 -3.70
C PHE A 117 1.47 12.69 -4.48
N THR A 118 2.14 13.64 -3.86
CA THR A 118 2.61 14.89 -4.48
C THR A 118 4.11 14.98 -4.32
N PHE A 119 4.79 15.54 -5.31
CA PHE A 119 6.24 15.66 -5.36
C PHE A 119 6.65 17.11 -5.57
N ASN A 120 7.83 17.47 -5.09
CA ASN A 120 8.43 18.78 -5.35
C ASN A 120 9.11 18.77 -6.72
N ASN A 121 9.14 19.90 -7.40
CA ASN A 121 9.84 20.04 -8.69
C ASN A 121 11.30 19.63 -8.63
N ASN A 122 11.98 19.90 -7.50
CA ASN A 122 13.40 19.57 -7.32
C ASN A 122 13.68 18.07 -7.27
N ASP A 123 12.67 17.25 -6.95
CA ASP A 123 12.76 15.79 -6.87
C ASP A 123 12.40 15.10 -8.20
N ILE A 124 11.98 15.89 -9.21
CA ILE A 124 11.48 15.39 -10.49
C ILE A 124 12.30 16.00 -11.62
N SER A 125 12.92 15.15 -12.43
CA SER A 125 13.42 15.51 -13.75
C SER A 125 12.42 15.09 -14.83
N ASP A 126 12.68 15.48 -16.08
CA ASP A 126 11.78 15.18 -17.20
C ASP A 126 11.54 13.68 -17.36
N GLY A 127 10.31 13.23 -17.09
CA GLY A 127 9.92 11.83 -17.16
C GLY A 127 10.50 10.93 -16.07
N THR A 128 10.64 11.45 -14.83
CA THR A 128 11.09 10.65 -13.68
C THR A 128 10.26 9.38 -13.53
N ALA A 129 10.93 8.24 -13.54
CA ALA A 129 10.30 6.94 -13.40
C ALA A 129 10.10 6.60 -11.91
N ILE A 130 8.88 6.21 -11.56
CA ILE A 130 8.51 5.82 -10.19
C ILE A 130 7.89 4.42 -10.17
N THR A 131 8.00 3.77 -9.01
CA THR A 131 7.31 2.51 -8.69
C THR A 131 6.70 2.60 -7.30
N ALA A 132 5.75 1.73 -6.99
CA ALA A 132 5.12 1.67 -5.68
C ALA A 132 5.05 0.24 -5.14
N THR A 133 5.12 0.11 -3.81
CA THR A 133 4.81 -1.11 -3.05
C THR A 133 3.76 -0.82 -1.99
N VAL A 134 3.00 -1.83 -1.60
CA VAL A 134 1.90 -1.69 -0.63
C VAL A 134 1.96 -2.82 0.40
N LYS A 135 1.72 -2.49 1.68
CA LYS A 135 1.48 -3.44 2.77
C LYS A 135 0.05 -3.29 3.27
N ALA A 136 -0.57 -4.38 3.69
CA ALA A 136 -1.85 -4.39 4.37
C ALA A 136 -1.67 -4.65 5.87
N HIS A 137 -2.47 -4.04 6.71
CA HIS A 137 -2.49 -4.21 8.16
C HIS A 137 -3.81 -4.83 8.62
N ASN A 138 -3.73 -5.65 9.65
CA ASN A 138 -4.88 -6.05 10.46
C ASN A 138 -4.49 -5.97 11.94
N LYS A 139 -5.40 -6.33 12.85
CA LYS A 139 -5.15 -6.30 14.30
C LYS A 139 -3.92 -7.08 14.78
N ILE A 140 -3.34 -7.95 13.96
CA ILE A 140 -2.16 -8.74 14.30
C ILE A 140 -0.88 -8.00 13.93
N ASN A 141 -0.74 -7.55 12.68
CA ASN A 141 0.40 -6.78 12.20
C ASN A 141 0.27 -6.50 10.69
N TRP A 142 1.32 -5.89 10.12
CA TRP A 142 1.51 -5.65 8.69
C TRP A 142 1.83 -6.94 7.93
N SER A 143 1.33 -7.03 6.70
CA SER A 143 1.73 -8.05 5.73
C SER A 143 3.17 -7.87 5.25
N ALA A 144 3.69 -8.82 4.50
CA ALA A 144 4.83 -8.58 3.61
C ALA A 144 4.48 -7.47 2.59
N GLU A 145 5.50 -6.87 1.98
CA GLU A 145 5.32 -5.96 0.85
C GLU A 145 4.76 -6.69 -0.37
N SER A 146 3.96 -5.97 -1.15
CA SER A 146 3.54 -6.41 -2.48
C SER A 146 4.74 -6.51 -3.44
N ALA A 147 4.54 -7.15 -4.58
CA ALA A 147 5.40 -6.88 -5.73
C ALA A 147 5.35 -5.37 -6.06
N ALA A 148 6.46 -4.83 -6.57
CA ALA A 148 6.49 -3.46 -7.06
C ALA A 148 5.56 -3.31 -8.27
N SER A 149 4.92 -2.14 -8.39
CA SER A 149 4.15 -1.79 -9.58
C SER A 149 5.05 -1.79 -10.84
N PRO A 150 4.47 -1.89 -12.04
CA PRO A 150 5.14 -1.42 -13.24
C PRO A 150 5.64 0.02 -13.05
N SER A 151 6.76 0.35 -13.70
CA SER A 151 7.30 1.71 -13.66
C SER A 151 6.41 2.66 -14.45
N GLU A 152 6.11 3.81 -13.85
CA GLU A 152 5.31 4.88 -14.46
C GLU A 152 6.08 6.20 -14.41
N LYS A 153 5.79 7.11 -15.34
CA LYS A 153 6.48 8.40 -15.42
C LYS A 153 5.65 9.51 -14.80
N ILE A 154 6.33 10.40 -14.08
CA ILE A 154 5.78 11.67 -13.62
C ILE A 154 6.60 12.83 -14.18
N TRP A 155 5.98 14.00 -14.26
CA TRP A 155 6.59 15.22 -14.78
C TRP A 155 6.45 16.34 -13.77
N GLY A 156 7.42 17.27 -13.80
CA GLY A 156 7.35 18.53 -13.07
C GLY A 156 6.83 19.66 -13.95
N ASP A 157 6.63 20.83 -13.35
CA ASP A 157 6.42 22.06 -14.11
C ASP A 157 7.69 22.38 -14.89
N PRO A 158 7.59 22.87 -16.12
CA PRO A 158 8.77 23.32 -16.86
C PRO A 158 9.40 24.53 -16.18
N ASP A 159 10.73 24.55 -16.12
CA ASP A 159 11.45 25.75 -15.69
C ASP A 159 11.19 26.89 -16.65
N ALA A 160 11.22 28.13 -16.15
CA ALA A 160 11.11 29.30 -16.98
C ALA A 160 12.24 29.31 -18.04
N PRO A 161 11.90 29.58 -19.32
CA PRO A 161 12.92 29.66 -20.34
C PRO A 161 13.83 30.86 -20.07
N ASN A 162 15.12 30.71 -20.36
CA ASN A 162 16.07 31.78 -20.32
C ASN A 162 16.17 32.40 -21.72
N ILE A 163 16.10 33.73 -21.80
CA ILE A 163 16.20 34.45 -23.07
C ILE A 163 17.47 35.28 -23.04
N ALA A 164 18.37 35.06 -23.98
CA ALA A 164 19.49 35.89 -24.26
C ALA A 164 19.22 36.69 -25.56
N LEU A 165 19.33 37.98 -25.49
CA LEU A 165 19.22 38.86 -26.65
C LEU A 165 20.61 39.26 -27.12
N SER A 166 20.87 39.19 -28.41
CA SER A 166 22.00 39.80 -29.06
C SER A 166 21.49 40.66 -30.21
N ASN A 167 22.07 41.83 -30.40
CA ASN A 167 21.74 42.77 -31.47
C ASN A 167 22.93 43.02 -32.37
N ASP A 168 22.64 43.21 -33.62
CA ASP A 168 23.52 43.69 -34.68
C ASP A 168 22.86 44.92 -35.28
N ASP A 169 23.55 45.70 -36.15
CA ASP A 169 23.14 47.01 -36.63
C ASP A 169 21.63 47.17 -36.99
N THR A 170 20.99 46.10 -37.46
CA THR A 170 19.59 46.13 -37.89
C THR A 170 18.76 44.95 -37.41
N THR A 171 19.36 44.01 -36.64
CA THR A 171 18.66 42.79 -36.21
C THR A 171 18.83 42.51 -34.73
N VAL A 172 17.78 42.01 -34.08
CA VAL A 172 17.81 41.46 -32.73
C VAL A 172 17.58 39.97 -32.81
N THR A 173 18.56 39.21 -32.31
CA THR A 173 18.46 37.76 -32.21
C THR A 173 18.12 37.35 -30.78
N ALA A 174 17.00 36.69 -30.60
CA ALA A 174 16.60 36.13 -29.32
C ALA A 174 16.96 34.64 -29.26
N LYS A 175 17.92 34.29 -28.40
CA LYS A 175 18.22 32.85 -28.11
C LYS A 175 17.47 32.43 -26.88
N VAL A 176 16.53 31.48 -27.06
CA VAL A 176 15.76 30.89 -25.96
C VAL A 176 16.38 29.57 -25.57
N THR A 177 16.80 29.45 -24.32
CA THR A 177 17.23 28.20 -23.72
C THR A 177 16.10 27.70 -22.82
N LEU A 178 15.58 26.52 -23.15
CA LEU A 178 14.49 25.90 -22.39
C LEU A 178 15.05 25.29 -21.10
N GLY A 179 14.35 25.51 -19.99
CA GLY A 179 14.66 24.83 -18.72
C GLY A 179 14.31 23.33 -18.74
N ASN A 180 14.64 22.65 -17.66
CA ASN A 180 14.34 21.23 -17.45
C ASN A 180 12.83 21.02 -17.20
N ASN A 181 12.39 19.77 -16.99
CA ASN A 181 11.00 19.38 -16.67
C ASN A 181 9.98 19.73 -17.79
N ARG A 182 10.25 19.32 -19.01
CA ARG A 182 9.37 19.55 -20.16
C ARG A 182 8.35 18.43 -20.32
N ASN A 183 7.06 18.77 -20.29
CA ASN A 183 6.06 17.94 -20.94
C ASN A 183 6.12 18.21 -22.46
N ALA A 184 6.34 17.18 -23.25
CA ALA A 184 6.69 17.30 -24.68
C ALA A 184 5.59 17.89 -25.60
N GLY A 185 4.52 18.46 -25.04
CA GLY A 185 3.30 18.79 -25.78
C GLY A 185 3.09 20.24 -26.24
N CYS A 186 3.76 21.26 -25.64
CA CYS A 186 3.46 22.65 -26.00
C CYS A 186 4.73 23.50 -26.13
N ARG A 187 5.04 23.88 -27.36
CA ARG A 187 6.06 24.90 -27.65
C ARG A 187 5.39 26.10 -28.30
N ARG A 188 5.26 27.17 -27.57
CA ARG A 188 4.84 28.45 -28.14
C ARG A 188 5.83 29.53 -27.72
N ILE A 189 6.47 30.15 -28.68
CA ILE A 189 7.26 31.36 -28.49
C ILE A 189 6.43 32.50 -29.06
N SER A 190 6.05 33.45 -28.23
CA SER A 190 5.45 34.70 -28.67
C SER A 190 6.46 35.83 -28.35
N LEU A 191 6.99 36.42 -29.36
CA LEU A 191 7.72 37.69 -29.23
C LEU A 191 6.65 38.79 -29.40
N GLY A 192 6.15 39.30 -28.27
CA GLY A 192 5.25 40.44 -28.25
C GLY A 192 6.07 41.67 -27.87
N GLY A 193 6.21 42.60 -28.79
CA GLY A 193 6.77 43.92 -28.58
C GLY A 193 6.39 44.82 -29.71
N ASP A 194 5.58 45.85 -29.44
CA ASP A 194 5.44 47.00 -30.34
C ASP A 194 6.83 47.66 -30.44
N VAL A 195 7.45 47.47 -31.59
CA VAL A 195 8.57 48.36 -31.98
C VAL A 195 7.96 49.73 -32.21
N LYS A 196 8.03 50.59 -31.20
CA LYS A 196 7.78 52.02 -31.44
C LYS A 196 9.03 52.57 -32.09
N ASP A 197 8.94 52.83 -33.40
CA ASP A 197 9.89 53.69 -34.07
C ASP A 197 9.87 55.08 -33.40
N THR A 198 11.02 55.50 -32.93
CA THR A 198 11.30 56.89 -32.56
C THR A 198 12.35 57.44 -33.50
#